data_d2dc57296289e841b5900a5e8407e654
#
_entry.id   d2dc57296289e841b5900a5e8407e654
#
_cell.length_a   1.000
_cell.length_b   1.000
_cell.length_c   1.000
_cell.angle_alpha   90.00
_cell.angle_beta   90.00
_cell.angle_gamma   90.00
#
_symmetry.space_group_name_H-M   'P 1'
#
loop_
_entity.id
_entity.type
_entity.pdbx_description
1 polymer ?
#
loop_
_entity_poly.entity_id
_entity_poly.type
_entity_poly.pdbx_seq_one_letter_code
_entity_poly.pdbx_strand_id
1 'polypeptide(L)'
;SVAMTALALFGFSASNSFGALCVWAVPYGLGAGSVDAALNNYVALHYESRHMSWLHCMWGLGASGGPVIMGWALAHSSWQSGYRIISVLQVVLTAIIIFSLPLWKKQVKGSDAAPEVCARPLTLRQILQIPGVKQVLVMFFCYCALEQTAGLWASSYLVLYKGIAPETAAGFASLFYIGITAGRA
;
A
#
# COMPACT_ATOMS: atom_id res chain seq x y z
N SER A 1 5.63 -8.86 8.47
CA SER A 1 4.69 -8.36 7.46
C SER A 1 5.38 -8.00 6.15
N VAL A 2 6.39 -7.08 6.12
CA VAL A 2 7.10 -6.69 4.88
C VAL A 2 7.77 -7.88 4.17
N ALA A 3 8.43 -8.78 4.90
CA ALA A 3 9.00 -10.00 4.33
C ALA A 3 7.92 -10.93 3.74
N MET A 4 6.72 -10.97 4.32
CA MET A 4 5.60 -11.76 3.83
C MET A 4 5.06 -11.19 2.50
N THR A 5 4.99 -9.87 2.35
CA THR A 5 4.63 -9.23 1.07
C THR A 5 5.67 -9.49 0.00
N ALA A 6 6.97 -9.44 0.34
CA ALA A 6 8.04 -9.77 -0.59
C ALA A 6 7.96 -11.22 -1.10
N LEU A 7 7.74 -12.17 -0.19
CA LEU A 7 7.55 -13.57 -0.53
C LEU A 7 6.32 -13.79 -1.42
N ALA A 8 5.21 -13.13 -1.11
CA ALA A 8 3.99 -13.25 -1.89
C ALA A 8 4.15 -12.67 -3.32
N LEU A 9 4.86 -11.55 -3.47
CA LEU A 9 5.18 -10.98 -4.79
C LEU A 9 6.09 -11.92 -5.61
N PHE A 10 7.04 -12.58 -4.95
CA PHE A 10 7.82 -13.63 -5.59
C PHE A 10 6.94 -14.81 -6.01
N GLY A 11 6.00 -15.21 -5.16
CA GLY A 11 5.00 -16.23 -5.48
C GLY A 11 4.15 -15.86 -6.70
N PHE A 12 3.73 -14.59 -6.83
CA PHE A 12 3.06 -14.11 -8.04
C PHE A 12 3.94 -14.28 -9.27
N SER A 13 5.22 -13.91 -9.19
CA SER A 13 6.15 -14.04 -10.34
C SER A 13 6.38 -15.49 -10.78
N ALA A 14 6.22 -16.45 -9.88
CA ALA A 14 6.37 -17.88 -10.15
C ALA A 14 5.04 -18.57 -10.52
N SER A 15 3.92 -17.87 -10.44
CA SER A 15 2.60 -18.44 -10.68
C SER A 15 2.30 -18.57 -12.16
N ASN A 16 1.76 -19.74 -12.56
CA ASN A 16 1.32 -20.02 -13.93
C ASN A 16 -0.18 -20.28 -14.04
N SER A 17 -0.92 -20.13 -12.94
CA SER A 17 -2.37 -20.34 -12.91
C SER A 17 -3.07 -19.29 -12.05
N PHE A 18 -4.33 -19.00 -12.37
CA PHE A 18 -5.18 -18.09 -11.59
C PHE A 18 -5.34 -18.56 -10.14
N GLY A 19 -5.50 -19.88 -9.93
CA GLY A 19 -5.61 -20.44 -8.57
C GLY A 19 -4.37 -20.16 -7.72
N ALA A 20 -3.16 -20.30 -8.30
CA ALA A 20 -1.92 -19.98 -7.60
C ALA A 20 -1.83 -18.48 -7.23
N LEU A 21 -2.28 -17.59 -8.12
CA LEU A 21 -2.37 -16.16 -7.81
C LEU A 21 -3.31 -15.89 -6.63
N CYS A 22 -4.48 -16.53 -6.59
CA CYS A 22 -5.42 -16.40 -5.47
C CYS A 22 -4.81 -16.86 -4.14
N VAL A 23 -4.05 -17.95 -4.14
CA VAL A 23 -3.36 -18.44 -2.93
C VAL A 23 -2.34 -17.44 -2.44
N TRP A 24 -1.51 -16.88 -3.33
CA TRP A 24 -0.51 -15.87 -2.96
C TRP A 24 -1.11 -14.50 -2.59
N ALA A 25 -2.32 -14.19 -3.07
CA ALA A 25 -3.02 -12.97 -2.70
C ALA A 25 -3.33 -12.89 -1.19
N VAL A 26 -3.56 -14.04 -0.53
CA VAL A 26 -3.86 -14.07 0.91
C VAL A 26 -2.67 -13.58 1.76
N PRO A 27 -1.47 -14.17 1.68
CA PRO A 27 -0.33 -13.66 2.45
C PRO A 27 0.08 -12.24 2.01
N TYR A 28 -0.11 -11.88 0.74
CA TYR A 28 0.12 -10.52 0.28
C TYR A 28 -0.79 -9.52 1.01
N GLY A 29 -2.09 -9.75 1.02
CA GLY A 29 -3.08 -8.89 1.67
C GLY A 29 -2.86 -8.78 3.18
N LEU A 30 -2.59 -9.91 3.86
CA LEU A 30 -2.28 -9.93 5.28
C LEU A 30 -1.02 -9.13 5.61
N GLY A 31 0.03 -9.27 4.79
CA GLY A 31 1.27 -8.54 4.96
C GLY A 31 1.11 -7.04 4.74
N ALA A 32 0.48 -6.64 3.65
CA ALA A 32 0.25 -5.25 3.29
C ALA A 32 -0.65 -4.54 4.31
N GLY A 33 -1.79 -5.14 4.67
CA GLY A 33 -2.71 -4.58 5.66
C GLY A 33 -2.09 -4.42 7.05
N SER A 34 -1.24 -5.37 7.47
CA SER A 34 -0.53 -5.27 8.74
C SER A 34 0.46 -4.12 8.77
N VAL A 35 1.18 -3.88 7.68
CA VAL A 35 2.12 -2.73 7.57
C VAL A 35 1.36 -1.42 7.61
N ASP A 36 0.32 -1.32 6.80
CA ASP A 36 -0.50 -0.11 6.72
C ASP A 36 -1.10 0.25 8.08
N ALA A 37 -1.77 -0.68 8.74
CA ALA A 37 -2.35 -0.46 10.06
C ALA A 37 -1.29 -0.07 11.11
N ALA A 38 -0.15 -0.75 11.13
CA ALA A 38 0.91 -0.48 12.10
C ALA A 38 1.54 0.90 11.90
N LEU A 39 1.85 1.29 10.66
CA LEU A 39 2.46 2.58 10.35
C LEU A 39 1.48 3.74 10.61
N ASN A 40 0.23 3.62 10.19
CA ASN A 40 -0.78 4.64 10.44
C ASN A 40 -1.00 4.84 11.95
N ASN A 41 -1.12 3.76 12.72
CA ASN A 41 -1.26 3.85 14.17
C ASN A 41 -0.02 4.47 14.83
N TYR A 42 1.17 4.06 14.43
CA TYR A 42 2.41 4.61 14.99
C TYR A 42 2.56 6.11 14.72
N VAL A 43 2.30 6.55 13.48
CA VAL A 43 2.38 7.97 13.12
C VAL A 43 1.29 8.77 13.83
N ALA A 44 0.06 8.25 13.94
CA ALA A 44 -1.03 8.92 14.63
C ALA A 44 -0.75 9.15 16.14
N LEU A 45 -0.02 8.23 16.78
CA LEU A 45 0.28 8.32 18.22
C LEU A 45 1.54 9.15 18.54
N HIS A 46 2.52 9.23 17.62
CA HIS A 46 3.84 9.79 17.94
C HIS A 46 4.20 11.03 17.12
N TYR A 47 3.42 11.38 16.10
CA TYR A 47 3.77 12.45 15.17
C TYR A 47 2.58 13.38 14.91
N GLU A 48 2.86 14.56 14.34
CA GLU A 48 1.85 15.54 13.93
C GLU A 48 1.11 15.10 12.65
N SER A 49 -0.08 15.65 12.42
CA SER A 49 -0.93 15.34 11.24
C SER A 49 -0.22 15.50 9.90
N ARG A 50 0.72 16.45 9.77
CA ARG A 50 1.53 16.63 8.54
C ARG A 50 2.36 15.41 8.18
N HIS A 51 2.85 14.65 9.19
CA HIS A 51 3.63 13.43 8.95
C HIS A 51 2.74 12.30 8.41
N MET A 52 1.46 12.29 8.80
CA MET A 52 0.47 11.39 8.22
C MET A 52 0.26 11.69 6.73
N SER A 53 0.15 12.97 6.36
CA SER A 53 0.05 13.37 4.93
C SER A 53 1.28 12.90 4.15
N TRP A 54 2.49 13.08 4.69
CA TRP A 54 3.72 12.61 4.06
C TRP A 54 3.79 11.09 3.91
N LEU A 55 3.32 10.33 4.90
CA LEU A 55 3.20 8.88 4.80
C LEU A 55 2.34 8.48 3.60
N HIS A 56 1.20 9.14 3.43
CA HIS A 56 0.31 8.88 2.30
C HIS A 56 0.85 9.41 0.97
N CYS A 57 1.67 10.46 0.96
CA CYS A 57 2.40 10.88 -0.25
C CYS A 57 3.41 9.81 -0.69
N MET A 58 4.16 9.20 0.24
CA MET A 58 5.07 8.10 -0.07
C MET A 58 4.34 6.89 -0.64
N TRP A 59 3.16 6.57 -0.09
CA TRP A 59 2.28 5.55 -0.67
C TRP A 59 1.90 5.88 -2.12
N GLY A 60 1.50 7.12 -2.39
CA GLY A 60 1.13 7.57 -3.73
C GLY A 60 2.29 7.51 -4.74
N LEU A 61 3.52 7.81 -4.31
CA LEU A 61 4.72 7.63 -5.15
C LEU A 61 4.93 6.16 -5.51
N GLY A 62 4.78 5.25 -4.54
CA GLY A 62 4.85 3.81 -4.79
C GLY A 62 3.76 3.32 -5.75
N ALA A 63 2.52 3.78 -5.55
CA ALA A 63 1.38 3.47 -6.40
C ALA A 63 1.56 4.00 -7.84
N SER A 64 2.24 5.14 -8.01
CA SER A 64 2.57 5.69 -9.34
C SER A 64 3.67 4.90 -10.04
N GLY A 65 4.66 4.40 -9.30
CA GLY A 65 5.78 3.63 -9.86
C GLY A 65 5.38 2.22 -10.32
N GLY A 66 4.45 1.58 -9.61
CA GLY A 66 4.00 0.22 -9.91
C GLY A 66 3.52 0.01 -11.35
N PRO A 67 2.55 0.79 -11.84
CA PRO A 67 2.06 0.70 -13.22
C PRO A 67 3.14 0.95 -14.27
N VAL A 68 4.10 1.85 -14.02
CA VAL A 68 5.21 2.12 -14.94
C VAL A 68 6.11 0.90 -15.09
N ILE A 69 6.50 0.28 -13.96
CA ILE A 69 7.32 -0.94 -13.96
C ILE A 69 6.58 -2.07 -14.68
N MET A 70 5.29 -2.24 -14.39
CA MET A 70 4.47 -3.29 -14.98
C MET A 70 4.25 -3.05 -16.48
N GLY A 71 3.97 -1.81 -16.90
CA GLY A 71 3.83 -1.44 -18.31
C GLY A 71 5.10 -1.72 -19.09
N TRP A 72 6.26 -1.34 -18.56
CA TRP A 72 7.55 -1.65 -19.16
C TRP A 72 7.79 -3.16 -19.28
N ALA A 73 7.47 -3.92 -18.22
CA ALA A 73 7.63 -5.37 -18.21
C ALA A 73 6.71 -6.06 -19.25
N LEU A 74 5.48 -5.60 -19.40
CA LEU A 74 4.54 -6.10 -20.40
C LEU A 74 5.02 -5.84 -21.84
N ALA A 75 5.66 -4.69 -22.08
CA ALA A 75 6.19 -4.33 -23.39
C ALA A 75 7.40 -5.17 -23.80
N HIS A 76 8.27 -5.52 -22.85
CA HIS A 76 9.59 -6.12 -23.17
C HIS A 76 9.71 -7.59 -22.77
N SER A 77 8.82 -8.12 -21.94
CA SER A 77 8.92 -9.46 -21.40
C SER A 77 7.55 -10.04 -21.05
N SER A 78 7.22 -10.09 -19.75
CA SER A 78 5.98 -10.69 -19.25
C SER A 78 5.54 -10.05 -17.93
N TRP A 79 4.29 -10.26 -17.55
CA TRP A 79 3.77 -9.80 -16.26
C TRP A 79 4.50 -10.45 -15.07
N GLN A 80 4.96 -11.69 -15.21
CA GLN A 80 5.77 -12.36 -14.18
C GLN A 80 7.09 -11.62 -13.92
N SER A 81 7.72 -11.12 -14.98
CA SER A 81 8.95 -10.32 -14.87
C SER A 81 8.70 -9.01 -14.11
N GLY A 82 7.57 -8.36 -14.33
CA GLY A 82 7.16 -7.19 -13.58
C GLY A 82 7.06 -7.48 -12.06
N TYR A 83 6.35 -8.54 -11.69
CA TYR A 83 6.27 -8.96 -10.28
C TYR A 83 7.62 -9.35 -9.70
N ARG A 84 8.51 -9.95 -10.50
CA ARG A 84 9.87 -10.30 -10.05
C ARG A 84 10.69 -9.06 -9.73
N ILE A 85 10.64 -8.03 -10.56
CA ILE A 85 11.33 -6.74 -10.30
C ILE A 85 10.82 -6.13 -9.00
N ILE A 86 9.50 -6.03 -8.83
CA ILE A 86 8.89 -5.46 -7.62
C ILE A 86 9.25 -6.30 -6.39
N SER A 87 9.27 -7.64 -6.51
CA SER A 87 9.67 -8.54 -5.43
C SER A 87 11.12 -8.30 -4.99
N VAL A 88 12.05 -8.14 -5.93
CA VAL A 88 13.46 -7.86 -5.62
C VAL A 88 13.59 -6.52 -4.90
N LEU A 89 12.89 -5.47 -5.36
CA LEU A 89 12.85 -4.18 -4.67
C LEU A 89 12.32 -4.32 -3.24
N GLN A 90 11.27 -5.10 -3.05
CA GLN A 90 10.69 -5.35 -1.73
C GLN A 90 11.62 -6.15 -0.81
N VAL A 91 12.39 -7.10 -1.34
CA VAL A 91 13.42 -7.82 -0.58
C VAL A 91 14.52 -6.88 -0.12
N VAL A 92 15.01 -6.00 -1.01
CA VAL A 92 16.01 -4.98 -0.65
C VAL A 92 15.49 -4.06 0.45
N LEU A 93 14.26 -3.57 0.33
CA LEU A 93 13.62 -2.75 1.37
C LEU A 93 13.50 -3.52 2.69
N THR A 94 13.10 -4.79 2.64
CA THR A 94 13.02 -5.65 3.82
C THR A 94 14.39 -5.79 4.51
N ALA A 95 15.44 -5.98 3.73
CA ALA A 95 16.80 -6.06 4.26
C ALA A 95 17.21 -4.74 4.93
N ILE A 96 16.96 -3.60 4.28
CA ILE A 96 17.23 -2.28 4.85
C ILE A 96 16.50 -2.10 6.20
N ILE A 97 15.22 -2.47 6.27
CA ILE A 97 14.44 -2.39 7.51
C ILE A 97 15.05 -3.28 8.59
N ILE A 98 15.42 -4.52 8.27
CA ILE A 98 16.04 -5.45 9.24
C ILE A 98 17.35 -4.86 9.77
N PHE A 99 18.21 -4.34 8.90
CA PHE A 99 19.48 -3.72 9.33
C PHE A 99 19.27 -2.42 10.12
N SER A 100 18.17 -1.72 9.91
CA SER A 100 17.84 -0.50 10.67
C SER A 100 17.19 -0.76 12.04
N LEU A 101 16.69 -1.98 12.31
CA LEU A 101 16.04 -2.31 13.58
C LEU A 101 16.84 -1.91 14.84
N PRO A 102 18.17 -2.07 14.91
CA PRO A 102 18.94 -1.64 16.09
C PRO A 102 18.86 -0.13 16.36
N LEU A 103 18.69 0.68 15.32
CA LEU A 103 18.57 2.15 15.43
C LEU A 103 17.26 2.55 16.10
N TRP A 104 16.17 1.82 15.81
CA TRP A 104 14.85 2.08 16.37
C TRP A 104 14.77 1.78 17.87
N LYS A 105 15.48 0.73 18.32
CA LYS A 105 15.54 0.39 19.75
C LYS A 105 16.22 1.48 20.59
N LYS A 106 17.10 2.27 20.01
CA LYS A 106 17.78 3.39 20.69
C LYS A 106 16.85 4.58 20.93
N GLN A 107 15.95 4.85 20.00
CA GLN A 107 15.00 5.97 20.11
C GLN A 107 13.92 5.73 21.18
N VAL A 108 13.43 4.50 21.32
CA VAL A 108 12.43 4.14 22.33
C VAL A 108 12.99 4.27 23.76
N LYS A 109 14.29 4.11 23.97
CA LYS A 109 14.94 4.29 25.28
C LYS A 109 15.23 5.74 25.67
N GLY A 110 15.17 6.69 24.74
CA GLY A 110 15.49 8.12 24.95
C GLY A 110 14.27 9.03 25.03
N SER A 111 13.10 8.52 24.72
CA SER A 111 11.84 9.22 24.93
C SER A 111 11.33 8.83 26.30
N ASP A 112 11.39 9.76 27.28
CA ASP A 112 10.64 9.63 28.52
C ASP A 112 9.21 9.38 28.13
N ALA A 113 8.81 8.13 28.26
CA ALA A 113 7.50 7.67 27.88
C ALA A 113 6.46 8.49 28.64
N ALA A 114 5.73 9.32 27.93
CA ALA A 114 4.42 9.71 28.41
C ALA A 114 3.71 8.41 28.82
N PRO A 115 3.08 8.36 30.01
CA PRO A 115 2.51 7.11 30.52
C PRO A 115 1.61 6.54 29.44
N GLU A 116 1.93 5.33 28.98
CA GLU A 116 0.99 4.55 28.17
C GLU A 116 -0.30 4.54 28.96
N VAL A 117 -1.23 5.38 28.55
CA VAL A 117 -2.60 5.25 28.99
C VAL A 117 -3.02 3.90 28.43
N CYS A 118 -2.97 2.88 29.29
CA CYS A 118 -3.53 1.55 29.05
C CYS A 118 -5.07 1.72 28.96
N ALA A 119 -5.51 2.54 28.02
CA ALA A 119 -6.90 2.59 27.62
C ALA A 119 -7.19 1.24 26.95
N ARG A 120 -8.04 0.44 27.60
CA ARG A 120 -8.54 -0.80 27.02
C ARG A 120 -9.03 -0.47 25.61
N PRO A 121 -8.60 -1.23 24.57
CA PRO A 121 -9.06 -0.98 23.23
C PRO A 121 -10.58 -0.99 23.19
N LEU A 122 -11.17 0.07 22.65
CA LEU A 122 -12.61 0.18 22.51
C LEU A 122 -13.13 -0.92 21.61
N THR A 123 -14.23 -1.55 21.97
CA THR A 123 -14.91 -2.50 21.09
C THR A 123 -15.52 -1.76 19.90
N LEU A 124 -15.68 -2.45 18.77
CA LEU A 124 -16.28 -1.87 17.56
C LEU A 124 -17.65 -1.21 17.86
N ARG A 125 -18.44 -1.83 18.72
CA ARG A 125 -19.74 -1.29 19.14
C ARG A 125 -19.60 0.06 19.85
N GLN A 126 -18.62 0.21 20.73
CA GLN A 126 -18.36 1.47 21.45
C GLN A 126 -17.86 2.55 20.47
N ILE A 127 -17.00 2.19 19.53
CA ILE A 127 -16.50 3.11 18.48
C ILE A 127 -17.69 3.63 17.64
N LEU A 128 -18.59 2.75 17.22
CA LEU A 128 -19.77 3.12 16.42
C LEU A 128 -20.81 3.96 17.18
N GLN A 129 -20.71 4.04 18.52
CA GLN A 129 -21.56 4.91 19.36
C GLN A 129 -21.01 6.34 19.48
N ILE A 130 -19.75 6.57 19.11
CA ILE A 130 -19.16 7.92 19.13
C ILE A 130 -19.83 8.78 18.06
N PRO A 131 -20.36 9.97 18.41
CA PRO A 131 -21.00 10.87 17.46
C PRO A 131 -20.06 11.23 16.31
N GLY A 132 -20.54 11.17 15.07
CA GLY A 132 -19.76 11.48 13.86
C GLY A 132 -18.96 10.32 13.26
N VAL A 133 -18.63 9.28 14.02
CA VAL A 133 -17.79 8.16 13.53
C VAL A 133 -18.45 7.42 12.37
N LYS A 134 -19.75 7.17 12.43
CA LYS A 134 -20.46 6.47 11.33
C LYS A 134 -20.37 7.26 10.02
N GLN A 135 -20.53 8.58 10.07
CA GLN A 135 -20.47 9.47 8.93
C GLN A 135 -19.06 9.46 8.32
N VAL A 136 -18.02 9.56 9.17
CA VAL A 136 -16.61 9.47 8.72
C VAL A 136 -16.32 8.13 8.08
N LEU A 137 -16.79 7.02 8.66
CA LEU A 137 -16.58 5.68 8.08
C LEU A 137 -17.26 5.53 6.72
N VAL A 138 -18.50 6.01 6.56
CA VAL A 138 -19.20 5.97 5.26
C VAL A 138 -18.50 6.84 4.24
N MET A 139 -18.11 8.06 4.61
CA MET A 139 -17.37 8.96 3.72
C MET A 139 -16.05 8.34 3.27
N PHE A 140 -15.29 7.76 4.19
CA PHE A 140 -14.03 7.10 3.88
C PHE A 140 -14.22 5.86 2.99
N PHE A 141 -15.28 5.07 3.24
CA PHE A 141 -15.64 3.94 2.41
C PHE A 141 -15.93 4.37 0.96
N CYS A 142 -16.76 5.43 0.77
CA CYS A 142 -17.06 5.96 -0.56
C CYS A 142 -15.80 6.48 -1.26
N TYR A 143 -14.94 7.18 -0.53
CA TYR A 143 -13.66 7.66 -1.05
C TYR A 143 -12.78 6.50 -1.53
N CYS A 144 -12.57 5.49 -0.69
CA CYS A 144 -11.77 4.32 -1.04
C CYS A 144 -12.37 3.54 -2.22
N ALA A 145 -13.71 3.43 -2.29
CA ALA A 145 -14.39 2.76 -3.39
C ALA A 145 -14.12 3.47 -4.73
N LEU A 146 -14.19 4.80 -4.76
CA LEU A 146 -13.87 5.60 -5.95
C LEU A 146 -12.40 5.45 -6.36
N GLU A 147 -11.48 5.61 -5.40
CA GLU A 147 -10.04 5.50 -5.64
C GLU A 147 -9.66 4.12 -6.18
N GLN A 148 -10.15 3.05 -5.55
CA GLN A 148 -9.87 1.68 -5.99
C GLN A 148 -10.50 1.36 -7.35
N THR A 149 -11.73 1.81 -7.60
CA THR A 149 -12.39 1.59 -8.89
C THR A 149 -11.61 2.27 -10.02
N ALA A 150 -11.22 3.52 -9.85
CA ALA A 150 -10.44 4.23 -10.85
C ALA A 150 -9.05 3.58 -11.04
N GLY A 151 -8.33 3.29 -9.94
CA GLY A 151 -7.00 2.70 -10.00
C GLY A 151 -6.95 1.32 -10.64
N LEU A 152 -7.92 0.45 -10.33
CA LEU A 152 -7.95 -0.93 -10.83
C LEU A 152 -8.46 -1.03 -12.27
N TRP A 153 -9.49 -0.25 -12.63
CA TRP A 153 -10.21 -0.44 -13.89
C TRP A 153 -9.80 0.51 -15.00
N ALA A 154 -9.13 1.65 -14.69
CA ALA A 154 -8.77 2.63 -15.71
C ALA A 154 -7.90 2.04 -16.83
N SER A 155 -6.82 1.33 -16.48
CA SER A 155 -5.95 0.69 -17.48
C SER A 155 -6.69 -0.37 -18.29
N SER A 156 -7.48 -1.23 -17.64
CA SER A 156 -8.27 -2.26 -18.31
C SER A 156 -9.29 -1.66 -19.26
N TYR A 157 -9.99 -0.59 -18.88
CA TYR A 157 -10.92 0.12 -19.72
C TYR A 157 -10.23 0.72 -20.96
N LEU A 158 -9.08 1.35 -20.77
CA LEU A 158 -8.32 1.96 -21.86
C LEU A 158 -7.83 0.92 -22.86
N VAL A 159 -7.35 -0.22 -22.40
CA VAL A 159 -6.88 -1.31 -23.27
C VAL A 159 -8.04 -2.01 -23.97
N LEU A 160 -9.03 -2.49 -23.22
CA LEU A 160 -10.08 -3.36 -23.76
C LEU A 160 -11.14 -2.59 -24.55
N TYR A 161 -11.48 -1.36 -24.15
CA TYR A 161 -12.56 -0.60 -24.80
C TYR A 161 -12.04 0.46 -25.75
N LYS A 162 -10.92 1.14 -25.44
CA LYS A 162 -10.32 2.18 -26.29
C LYS A 162 -9.22 1.67 -27.21
N GLY A 163 -8.77 0.42 -27.06
CA GLY A 163 -7.72 -0.18 -27.88
C GLY A 163 -6.33 0.46 -27.69
N ILE A 164 -6.10 1.12 -26.55
CA ILE A 164 -4.83 1.79 -26.25
C ILE A 164 -3.80 0.73 -25.85
N ALA A 165 -2.54 0.90 -26.27
CA ALA A 165 -1.46 0.00 -25.90
C ALA A 165 -1.30 -0.12 -24.38
N PRO A 166 -1.04 -1.32 -23.83
CA PRO A 166 -0.97 -1.55 -22.37
C PRO A 166 -0.01 -0.62 -21.65
N GLU A 167 1.15 -0.32 -22.25
CA GLU A 167 2.15 0.59 -21.70
C GLU A 167 1.60 2.01 -21.52
N THR A 168 0.92 2.52 -22.54
CA THR A 168 0.30 3.85 -22.52
C THR A 168 -0.84 3.90 -21.50
N ALA A 169 -1.67 2.86 -21.42
CA ALA A 169 -2.73 2.74 -20.45
C ALA A 169 -2.18 2.69 -19.01
N ALA A 170 -1.06 2.01 -18.77
CA ALA A 170 -0.37 2.00 -17.50
C ALA A 170 0.18 3.40 -17.13
N GLY A 171 0.68 4.15 -18.11
CA GLY A 171 1.10 5.55 -17.94
C GLY A 171 -0.04 6.44 -17.46
N PHE A 172 -1.24 6.32 -18.04
CA PHE A 172 -2.42 7.07 -17.57
C PHE A 172 -2.84 6.68 -16.15
N ALA A 173 -2.77 5.41 -15.78
CA ALA A 173 -3.02 4.99 -14.39
C ALA A 173 -1.99 5.60 -13.43
N SER A 174 -0.73 5.69 -13.84
CA SER A 174 0.31 6.35 -13.05
C SER A 174 0.01 7.84 -12.83
N LEU A 175 -0.46 8.56 -13.85
CA LEU A 175 -0.86 9.98 -13.73
C LEU A 175 -1.99 10.18 -12.70
N PHE A 176 -2.95 9.25 -12.61
CA PHE A 176 -3.98 9.29 -11.59
C PHE A 176 -3.39 9.28 -10.18
N TYR A 177 -2.44 8.39 -9.91
CA TYR A 177 -1.77 8.32 -8.61
C TYR A 177 -0.85 9.52 -8.33
N ILE A 178 -0.22 10.08 -9.35
CA ILE A 178 0.54 11.35 -9.24
C ILE A 178 -0.40 12.48 -8.81
N GLY A 179 -1.60 12.56 -9.40
CA GLY A 179 -2.61 13.55 -9.00
C GLY A 179 -3.04 13.40 -7.54
N ILE A 180 -3.26 12.16 -7.07
CA ILE A 180 -3.56 11.89 -5.65
C ILE A 180 -2.39 12.33 -4.76
N THR A 181 -1.16 12.03 -5.14
CA THR A 181 0.04 12.39 -4.38
C THR A 181 0.17 13.91 -4.25
N ALA A 182 0.02 14.63 -5.36
CA ALA A 182 0.08 16.09 -5.37
C ALA A 182 -1.04 16.75 -4.52
N GLY A 183 -2.22 16.13 -4.48
CA GLY A 183 -3.33 16.62 -3.65
C GLY A 183 -3.17 16.35 -2.13
N ARG A 184 -2.19 15.52 -1.75
CA ARG A 184 -1.89 15.18 -0.34
C ARG A 184 -0.66 15.92 0.21
N ALA A 185 0.15 16.56 -0.64
CA ALA A 185 1.32 17.34 -0.28
C ALA A 185 0.97 18.74 0.18
#